data_98acff6b2c41c4393a5fd72cece3b1a8
#
_entry.id   98acff6b2c41c4393a5fd72cece3b1a8
#
_cell.length_a   1.000
_cell.length_b   1.000
_cell.length_c   1.000
_cell.angle_alpha   90.00
_cell.angle_beta   90.00
_cell.angle_gamma   90.00
#
_symmetry.space_group_name_H-M   'P 1'
#
loop_
_entity.id
_entity.type
_entity.pdbx_description
1 polymer ?
#
loop_
_entity_poly.entity_id
_entity_poly.type
_entity_poly.pdbx_seq_one_letter_code
_entity_poly.pdbx_strand_id
1 'polypeptide(L)'
;MGFGKNLINLRNNASPKLSQDEVARVLGMTRPTYKQLETEERIPSNAELQAISELFGIRTETLLDPNANIVANAAPIGGAEFIEIDEAKYRNLILYLAERVGAWPNVGETVFYKLIYFTETLALSELGRAIAGEQFYKRQYGPVPVSFLATTRNMIAGNELDLVMGRYYTYMQRKYLPRVNSSGLTEEEKMIIDRVIRLLGNKTATELSDLSHQDMPWIKGTEGKIIDLSLINNTPADWSMLMGRSSIA
;
A
#
# COMPACT_ATOMS: atom_id res chain seq x y z
N MET A 1 -11.46 -21.96 -21.02
CA MET A 1 -12.26 -21.21 -20.06
C MET A 1 -11.82 -21.60 -18.66
N GLY A 2 -11.14 -20.71 -17.94
CA GLY A 2 -10.54 -20.98 -16.65
C GLY A 2 -10.32 -19.72 -15.82
N PHE A 3 -10.32 -18.55 -16.47
CA PHE A 3 -10.10 -17.26 -15.82
C PHE A 3 -11.15 -17.00 -14.72
N GLY A 4 -12.43 -17.14 -15.02
CA GLY A 4 -13.50 -16.88 -14.04
C GLY A 4 -13.43 -17.83 -12.84
N LYS A 5 -13.12 -19.11 -13.08
CA LYS A 5 -12.89 -20.10 -12.01
C LYS A 5 -11.71 -19.68 -11.13
N ASN A 6 -10.61 -19.23 -11.75
CA ASN A 6 -9.43 -18.76 -11.02
C ASN A 6 -9.78 -17.54 -10.17
N LEU A 7 -10.55 -16.61 -10.72
CA LEU A 7 -11.00 -15.41 -10.03
C LEU A 7 -11.88 -15.75 -8.81
N ILE A 8 -12.83 -16.67 -8.97
CA ILE A 8 -13.67 -17.19 -7.87
C ILE A 8 -12.80 -17.85 -6.78
N ASN A 9 -11.84 -18.68 -7.18
CA ASN A 9 -10.94 -19.36 -6.25
C ASN A 9 -10.11 -18.36 -5.45
N LEU A 10 -9.51 -17.37 -6.10
CA LEU A 10 -8.74 -16.31 -5.45
C LEU A 10 -9.58 -15.55 -4.43
N ARG A 11 -10.77 -15.13 -4.80
CA ARG A 11 -11.68 -14.41 -3.91
C ARG A 11 -12.12 -15.26 -2.71
N ASN A 12 -12.45 -16.53 -2.94
CA ASN A 12 -12.94 -17.43 -1.89
C ASN A 12 -11.84 -17.88 -0.92
N ASN A 13 -10.60 -17.98 -1.41
CA ASN A 13 -9.44 -18.41 -0.62
C ASN A 13 -8.62 -17.23 -0.08
N ALA A 14 -9.04 -16.00 -0.36
CA ALA A 14 -8.44 -14.83 0.28
C ALA A 14 -8.69 -14.89 1.80
N SER A 15 -7.72 -14.45 2.58
CA SER A 15 -7.83 -14.38 4.04
C SER A 15 -7.81 -12.92 4.50
N PRO A 16 -8.94 -12.39 5.02
CA PRO A 16 -10.27 -13.02 5.09
C PRO A 16 -10.92 -13.20 3.70
N LYS A 17 -11.85 -14.16 3.60
CA LYS A 17 -12.62 -14.39 2.36
C LYS A 17 -13.31 -13.11 1.88
N LEU A 18 -13.18 -12.82 0.58
CA LEU A 18 -13.76 -11.62 -0.04
C LEU A 18 -15.13 -11.87 -0.65
N SER A 19 -16.03 -10.92 -0.52
CA SER A 19 -17.27 -10.86 -1.30
C SER A 19 -17.03 -10.28 -2.71
N GLN A 20 -17.93 -10.56 -3.65
CA GLN A 20 -17.89 -9.94 -4.99
C GLN A 20 -17.95 -8.40 -4.92
N ASP A 21 -18.67 -7.86 -3.94
CA ASP A 21 -18.84 -6.42 -3.77
C ASP A 21 -17.52 -5.76 -3.29
N GLU A 22 -16.81 -6.43 -2.41
CA GLU A 22 -15.51 -5.94 -1.92
C GLU A 22 -14.47 -5.94 -3.03
N VAL A 23 -14.37 -7.03 -3.80
CA VAL A 23 -13.42 -7.09 -4.93
C VAL A 23 -13.78 -6.06 -6.00
N ALA A 24 -15.05 -5.94 -6.38
CA ALA A 24 -15.51 -4.95 -7.34
C ALA A 24 -15.15 -3.52 -6.90
N ARG A 25 -15.36 -3.22 -5.63
CA ARG A 25 -15.02 -1.91 -5.05
C ARG A 25 -13.53 -1.61 -5.12
N VAL A 26 -12.68 -2.58 -4.79
CA VAL A 26 -11.22 -2.43 -4.85
C VAL A 26 -10.75 -2.21 -6.29
N LEU A 27 -11.37 -2.92 -7.25
CA LEU A 27 -11.05 -2.81 -8.67
C LEU A 27 -11.69 -1.57 -9.35
N GLY A 28 -12.43 -0.74 -8.59
CA GLY A 28 -13.09 0.46 -9.14
C GLY A 28 -14.24 0.18 -10.09
N MET A 29 -14.87 -1.00 -10.00
CA MET A 29 -15.99 -1.42 -10.86
C MET A 29 -17.25 -1.73 -10.05
N THR A 30 -18.40 -1.90 -10.74
CA THR A 30 -19.63 -2.32 -10.07
C THR A 30 -19.64 -3.83 -9.81
N ARG A 31 -20.37 -4.28 -8.79
CA ARG A 31 -20.55 -5.71 -8.51
C ARG A 31 -21.08 -6.51 -9.72
N PRO A 32 -22.09 -6.04 -10.47
CA PRO A 32 -22.54 -6.73 -11.69
C PRO A 32 -21.40 -6.89 -12.72
N THR A 33 -20.58 -5.85 -12.93
CA THR A 33 -19.43 -5.89 -13.84
C THR A 33 -18.41 -6.94 -13.38
N TYR A 34 -18.11 -7.00 -12.08
CA TYR A 34 -17.20 -8.00 -11.53
C TYR A 34 -17.76 -9.42 -11.65
N LYS A 35 -19.07 -9.60 -11.39
CA LYS A 35 -19.75 -10.89 -11.57
C LYS A 35 -19.63 -11.39 -13.02
N GLN A 36 -19.78 -10.53 -14.02
CA GLN A 36 -19.59 -10.90 -15.43
C GLN A 36 -18.17 -11.38 -15.74
N LEU A 37 -17.15 -10.92 -15.02
CA LEU A 37 -15.80 -11.46 -15.10
C LEU A 37 -15.69 -12.86 -14.50
N GLU A 38 -16.32 -13.10 -13.35
CA GLU A 38 -16.35 -14.43 -12.72
C GLU A 38 -17.13 -15.47 -13.55
N THR A 39 -18.19 -15.04 -14.23
CA THR A 39 -19.02 -15.90 -15.11
C THR A 39 -18.49 -16.00 -16.53
N GLU A 40 -17.39 -15.30 -16.83
CA GLU A 40 -16.78 -15.20 -18.18
C GLU A 40 -17.75 -14.68 -19.26
N GLU A 41 -18.83 -13.96 -18.85
CA GLU A 41 -19.75 -13.26 -19.76
C GLU A 41 -19.10 -12.02 -20.38
N ARG A 42 -17.98 -11.55 -19.79
CA ARG A 42 -17.19 -10.44 -20.26
C ARG A 42 -15.70 -10.78 -20.19
N ILE A 43 -14.98 -10.38 -21.22
CA ILE A 43 -13.51 -10.47 -21.26
C ILE A 43 -12.93 -9.26 -20.50
N PRO A 44 -12.02 -9.46 -19.55
CA PRO A 44 -11.35 -8.35 -18.87
C PRO A 44 -10.43 -7.59 -19.83
N SER A 45 -10.34 -6.28 -19.66
CA SER A 45 -9.32 -5.46 -20.32
C SER A 45 -7.93 -5.74 -19.72
N ASN A 46 -6.86 -5.35 -20.41
CA ASN A 46 -5.49 -5.49 -19.89
C ASN A 46 -5.30 -4.75 -18.56
N ALA A 47 -5.92 -3.58 -18.40
CA ALA A 47 -5.87 -2.82 -17.16
C ALA A 47 -6.57 -3.55 -15.98
N GLU A 48 -7.71 -4.19 -16.26
CA GLU A 48 -8.43 -4.99 -15.26
C GLU A 48 -7.68 -6.27 -14.91
N LEU A 49 -7.10 -6.97 -15.90
CA LEU A 49 -6.24 -8.13 -15.65
C LEU A 49 -5.05 -7.76 -14.76
N GLN A 50 -4.43 -6.62 -15.03
CA GLN A 50 -3.34 -6.12 -14.22
C GLN A 50 -3.80 -5.79 -12.79
N ALA A 51 -4.90 -5.06 -12.63
CA ALA A 51 -5.46 -4.71 -11.31
C ALA A 51 -5.86 -5.95 -10.50
N ILE A 52 -6.42 -6.99 -11.15
CA ILE A 52 -6.76 -8.27 -10.52
C ILE A 52 -5.49 -9.02 -10.10
N SER A 53 -4.47 -9.07 -10.98
CA SER A 53 -3.18 -9.69 -10.69
C SER A 53 -2.51 -9.05 -9.48
N GLU A 54 -2.59 -7.72 -9.38
CA GLU A 54 -2.07 -6.93 -8.26
C GLU A 54 -2.85 -7.17 -6.97
N LEU A 55 -4.19 -7.18 -7.05
CA LEU A 55 -5.05 -7.41 -5.89
C LEU A 55 -4.77 -8.75 -5.22
N PHE A 56 -4.53 -9.79 -6.02
CA PHE A 56 -4.33 -11.15 -5.53
C PHE A 56 -2.85 -11.59 -5.49
N GLY A 57 -1.91 -10.74 -5.88
CA GLY A 57 -0.48 -11.05 -5.87
C GLY A 57 -0.08 -12.19 -6.82
N ILE A 58 -0.75 -12.35 -7.95
CA ILE A 58 -0.48 -13.41 -8.92
C ILE A 58 -0.12 -12.84 -10.30
N ARG A 59 0.60 -13.62 -11.12
CA ARG A 59 0.89 -13.23 -12.50
C ARG A 59 -0.35 -13.29 -13.38
N THR A 60 -0.45 -12.38 -14.33
CA THR A 60 -1.53 -12.37 -15.32
C THR A 60 -1.59 -13.67 -16.10
N GLU A 61 -0.44 -14.26 -16.46
CA GLU A 61 -0.36 -15.55 -17.14
C GLU A 61 -0.96 -16.68 -16.30
N THR A 62 -0.68 -16.68 -14.98
CA THR A 62 -1.25 -17.64 -14.04
C THR A 62 -2.75 -17.45 -13.87
N LEU A 63 -3.22 -16.20 -13.84
CA LEU A 63 -4.65 -15.86 -13.77
C LEU A 63 -5.41 -16.38 -15.00
N LEU A 64 -4.77 -16.35 -16.17
CA LEU A 64 -5.35 -16.79 -17.44
C LEU A 64 -5.18 -18.29 -17.71
N ASP A 65 -4.31 -18.99 -16.99
CA ASP A 65 -4.08 -20.42 -17.19
C ASP A 65 -5.27 -21.24 -16.62
N PRO A 66 -6.02 -21.97 -17.46
CA PRO A 66 -7.18 -22.75 -17.02
C PRO A 66 -6.81 -23.94 -16.13
N ASN A 67 -5.54 -24.35 -16.12
CA ASN A 67 -5.03 -25.46 -15.34
C ASN A 67 -4.24 -25.00 -14.10
N ALA A 68 -4.16 -23.69 -13.88
CA ALA A 68 -3.45 -23.19 -12.72
C ALA A 68 -4.09 -23.66 -11.43
N ASN A 69 -3.32 -24.36 -10.61
CA ASN A 69 -3.71 -24.67 -9.25
C ASN A 69 -3.43 -23.43 -8.38
N ILE A 70 -4.35 -22.48 -8.43
CA ILE A 70 -4.21 -21.22 -7.70
C ILE A 70 -4.56 -21.46 -6.25
N VAL A 71 -3.53 -21.62 -5.43
CA VAL A 71 -3.62 -21.53 -3.98
C VAL A 71 -3.41 -20.06 -3.62
N ALA A 72 -4.29 -19.48 -2.82
CA ALA A 72 -4.26 -18.07 -2.41
C ALA A 72 -3.07 -17.69 -1.49
N ASN A 73 -1.95 -18.38 -1.63
CA ASN A 73 -0.65 -18.13 -1.00
C ASN A 73 0.45 -17.99 -2.06
N ALA A 74 0.14 -17.44 -3.23
CA ALA A 74 1.19 -17.12 -4.19
C ALA A 74 2.00 -15.94 -3.64
N ALA A 75 3.21 -16.22 -3.23
CA ALA A 75 4.22 -15.22 -2.93
C ALA A 75 4.30 -14.22 -4.09
N PRO A 76 4.47 -12.92 -3.82
CA PRO A 76 4.59 -11.90 -4.85
C PRO A 76 5.73 -12.25 -5.81
N ILE A 77 5.49 -12.08 -7.10
CA ILE A 77 6.42 -12.49 -8.16
C ILE A 77 7.33 -11.33 -8.50
N GLY A 78 8.57 -11.47 -8.16
CA GLY A 78 9.68 -10.61 -8.59
C GLY A 78 10.92 -11.01 -7.83
N GLY A 79 12.01 -11.32 -8.53
CA GLY A 79 13.29 -11.79 -7.96
C GLY A 79 14.06 -10.73 -7.16
N ALA A 80 13.39 -9.99 -6.31
CA ALA A 80 14.00 -9.26 -5.21
C ALA A 80 13.99 -10.20 -4.00
N GLU A 81 15.10 -10.30 -3.28
CA GLU A 81 15.11 -10.91 -1.95
C GLU A 81 13.96 -10.30 -1.16
N PHE A 82 12.99 -11.14 -0.77
CA PHE A 82 11.91 -10.70 0.09
C PHE A 82 12.53 -10.32 1.43
N ILE A 83 12.58 -9.03 1.70
CA ILE A 83 12.73 -8.57 3.07
C ILE A 83 11.39 -8.95 3.72
N GLU A 84 11.45 -9.90 4.65
CA GLU A 84 10.28 -10.33 5.41
C GLU A 84 9.76 -9.12 6.19
N ILE A 85 8.50 -8.71 5.92
CA ILE A 85 7.88 -7.61 6.65
C ILE A 85 7.69 -8.03 8.10
N ASP A 86 8.11 -7.20 9.03
CA ASP A 86 7.71 -7.34 10.44
C ASP A 86 6.24 -6.91 10.59
N GLU A 87 5.33 -7.89 10.52
CA GLU A 87 3.89 -7.63 10.59
C GLU A 87 3.49 -6.93 11.90
N ALA A 88 4.13 -7.25 13.01
CA ALA A 88 3.83 -6.62 14.30
C ALA A 88 4.25 -5.15 14.29
N LYS A 89 5.42 -4.83 13.77
CA LYS A 89 5.87 -3.46 13.57
C LYS A 89 5.00 -2.72 12.57
N TYR A 90 4.60 -3.36 11.47
CA TYR A 90 3.76 -2.73 10.45
C TYR A 90 2.38 -2.36 10.99
N ARG A 91 1.74 -3.25 11.75
CA ARG A 91 0.48 -2.96 12.45
C ARG A 91 0.63 -1.78 13.39
N ASN A 92 1.71 -1.73 14.15
CA ASN A 92 1.99 -0.63 15.08
C ASN A 92 2.31 0.68 14.37
N LEU A 93 3.00 0.66 13.22
CA LEU A 93 3.20 1.83 12.37
C LEU A 93 1.87 2.38 11.86
N ILE A 94 0.98 1.51 11.36
CA ILE A 94 -0.36 1.90 10.91
C ILE A 94 -1.17 2.51 12.06
N LEU A 95 -1.19 1.87 13.23
CA LEU A 95 -1.91 2.38 14.41
C LEU A 95 -1.37 3.74 14.83
N TYR A 96 -0.05 3.89 14.93
CA TYR A 96 0.57 5.15 15.36
C TYR A 96 0.25 6.30 14.39
N LEU A 97 0.31 6.07 13.08
CA LEU A 97 -0.11 7.05 12.09
C LEU A 97 -1.61 7.37 12.22
N ALA A 98 -2.46 6.36 12.39
CA ALA A 98 -3.89 6.54 12.55
C ALA A 98 -4.25 7.35 13.81
N GLU A 99 -3.56 7.12 14.93
CA GLU A 99 -3.69 7.90 16.17
C GLU A 99 -3.36 9.39 15.96
N ARG A 100 -2.29 9.66 15.23
CA ARG A 100 -1.77 11.01 15.07
C ARG A 100 -2.50 11.83 14.02
N VAL A 101 -2.82 11.22 12.89
CA VAL A 101 -3.31 11.95 11.70
C VAL A 101 -4.55 11.34 11.04
N GLY A 102 -5.03 10.17 11.45
CA GLY A 102 -6.13 9.48 10.80
C GLY A 102 -7.42 10.31 10.71
N ALA A 103 -7.67 11.16 11.70
CA ALA A 103 -8.81 12.07 11.73
C ALA A 103 -8.60 13.37 10.93
N TRP A 104 -7.39 13.70 10.47
CA TRP A 104 -7.12 14.98 9.78
C TRP A 104 -7.86 15.05 8.44
N PRO A 105 -8.46 16.20 8.09
CA PRO A 105 -9.33 16.30 6.91
C PRO A 105 -8.67 15.85 5.61
N ASN A 106 -7.40 16.21 5.38
CA ASN A 106 -6.63 15.87 4.17
C ASN A 106 -6.13 14.41 4.13
N VAL A 107 -6.13 13.71 5.27
CA VAL A 107 -5.55 12.37 5.37
C VAL A 107 -6.60 11.32 4.98
N GLY A 108 -6.59 10.97 3.70
CA GLY A 108 -7.25 9.80 3.14
C GLY A 108 -6.23 8.69 2.86
N GLU A 109 -6.70 7.60 2.26
CA GLU A 109 -5.89 6.41 1.97
C GLU A 109 -4.60 6.74 1.20
N THR A 110 -4.66 7.59 0.18
CA THR A 110 -3.46 7.96 -0.61
C THR A 110 -2.43 8.71 0.21
N VAL A 111 -2.86 9.66 1.04
CA VAL A 111 -1.96 10.38 1.95
C VAL A 111 -1.35 9.40 2.95
N PHE A 112 -2.14 8.47 3.47
CA PHE A 112 -1.68 7.47 4.42
C PHE A 112 -0.57 6.58 3.81
N TYR A 113 -0.73 6.13 2.56
CA TYR A 113 0.31 5.39 1.82
C TYR A 113 1.63 6.17 1.71
N LYS A 114 1.54 7.47 1.44
CA LYS A 114 2.72 8.32 1.31
C LYS A 114 3.41 8.55 2.66
N LEU A 115 2.65 8.70 3.73
CA LEU A 115 3.24 8.83 5.07
C LEU A 115 3.98 7.54 5.47
N ILE A 116 3.44 6.36 5.17
CA ILE A 116 4.15 5.09 5.38
C ILE A 116 5.42 5.05 4.54
N TYR A 117 5.34 5.39 3.25
CA TYR A 117 6.49 5.39 2.34
C TYR A 117 7.62 6.30 2.85
N PHE A 118 7.30 7.54 3.18
CA PHE A 118 8.29 8.49 3.69
C PHE A 118 8.84 8.09 5.06
N THR A 119 8.05 7.41 5.87
CA THR A 119 8.52 6.87 7.16
C THR A 119 9.55 5.77 6.95
N GLU A 120 9.27 4.78 6.11
CA GLU A 120 10.20 3.68 5.82
C GLU A 120 11.48 4.18 5.16
N THR A 121 11.36 5.10 4.19
CA THR A 121 12.53 5.66 3.50
C THR A 121 13.38 6.54 4.40
N LEU A 122 12.77 7.34 5.29
CA LEU A 122 13.51 8.13 6.27
C LEU A 122 14.22 7.25 7.29
N ALA A 123 13.56 6.20 7.77
CA ALA A 123 14.16 5.24 8.70
C ALA A 123 15.37 4.53 8.06
N LEU A 124 15.23 4.05 6.82
CA LEU A 124 16.35 3.48 6.06
C LEU A 124 17.52 4.45 5.95
N SER A 125 17.25 5.70 5.67
CA SER A 125 18.27 6.73 5.48
C SER A 125 18.98 7.12 6.77
N GLU A 126 18.27 7.21 7.90
CA GLU A 126 18.82 7.72 9.16
C GLU A 126 19.22 6.62 10.15
N LEU A 127 18.48 5.52 10.19
CA LEU A 127 18.73 4.41 11.11
C LEU A 127 19.46 3.24 10.43
N GLY A 128 19.62 3.28 9.09
CA GLY A 128 20.17 2.18 8.31
C GLY A 128 19.25 0.95 8.22
N ARG A 129 18.03 1.05 8.71
CA ARG A 129 17.01 0.00 8.67
C ARG A 129 15.60 0.59 8.49
N ALA A 130 14.73 -0.16 7.85
CA ALA A 130 13.31 0.16 7.80
C ALA A 130 12.66 -0.03 9.20
N ILE A 131 11.48 0.55 9.42
CA ILE A 131 10.70 0.30 10.64
C ILE A 131 10.06 -1.09 10.58
N ALA A 132 9.33 -1.37 9.53
CA ALA A 132 8.62 -2.63 9.33
C ALA A 132 9.10 -3.41 8.10
N GLY A 133 9.80 -2.78 7.19
CA GLY A 133 10.24 -3.41 5.94
C GLY A 133 9.12 -3.52 4.91
N GLU A 134 8.12 -2.62 4.94
CA GLU A 134 7.08 -2.60 3.91
C GLU A 134 7.68 -2.34 2.53
N GLN A 135 7.19 -3.07 1.54
CA GLN A 135 7.55 -2.92 0.15
C GLN A 135 6.52 -2.07 -0.60
N PHE A 136 6.94 -1.45 -1.70
CA PHE A 136 6.06 -0.54 -2.44
C PHE A 136 6.10 -0.83 -3.93
N TYR A 137 4.93 -0.90 -4.54
CA TYR A 137 4.81 -0.87 -5.99
C TYR A 137 5.00 0.54 -6.54
N LYS A 138 5.69 0.67 -7.67
CA LYS A 138 5.64 1.89 -8.48
C LYS A 138 4.28 1.98 -9.15
N ARG A 139 3.55 3.07 -8.92
CA ARG A 139 2.24 3.37 -9.54
C ARG A 139 2.20 4.81 -10.02
N GLN A 140 1.32 5.09 -10.97
CA GLN A 140 1.15 6.40 -11.59
C GLN A 140 1.12 7.56 -10.58
N TYR A 141 0.49 7.37 -9.43
CA TYR A 141 0.39 8.38 -8.36
C TYR A 141 1.41 8.15 -7.23
N GLY A 142 2.54 7.53 -7.57
CA GLY A 142 3.65 7.27 -6.67
C GLY A 142 3.57 5.93 -5.93
N PRO A 143 4.47 5.69 -4.95
CA PRO A 143 4.58 4.42 -4.24
C PRO A 143 3.29 3.99 -3.53
N VAL A 144 2.91 2.73 -3.69
CA VAL A 144 1.75 2.09 -3.04
C VAL A 144 2.23 0.89 -2.24
N PRO A 145 1.96 0.82 -0.92
CA PRO A 145 2.42 -0.28 -0.08
C PRO A 145 1.78 -1.61 -0.48
N VAL A 146 2.57 -2.67 -0.50
CA VAL A 146 2.16 -4.02 -0.93
C VAL A 146 1.18 -4.64 0.06
N SER A 147 1.48 -4.54 1.37
CA SER A 147 0.78 -5.29 2.42
C SER A 147 -0.39 -4.51 3.05
N PHE A 148 -0.52 -3.22 2.78
CA PHE A 148 -1.44 -2.33 3.50
C PHE A 148 -2.89 -2.81 3.51
N LEU A 149 -3.44 -3.18 2.35
CA LEU A 149 -4.85 -3.59 2.26
C LEU A 149 -5.13 -4.90 3.00
N ALA A 150 -4.19 -5.85 2.95
CA ALA A 150 -4.32 -7.12 3.69
C ALA A 150 -4.22 -6.87 5.21
N THR A 151 -3.21 -6.11 5.63
CA THR A 151 -2.97 -5.80 7.04
C THR A 151 -4.13 -5.01 7.64
N THR A 152 -4.56 -3.91 7.00
CA THR A 152 -5.67 -3.10 7.53
C THR A 152 -6.98 -3.86 7.57
N ARG A 153 -7.24 -4.75 6.61
CA ARG A 153 -8.41 -5.62 6.62
C ARG A 153 -8.40 -6.57 7.83
N ASN A 154 -7.25 -7.19 8.13
CA ASN A 154 -7.07 -8.04 9.30
C ASN A 154 -7.25 -7.23 10.61
N MET A 155 -6.71 -6.03 10.67
CA MET A 155 -6.86 -5.12 11.81
C MET A 155 -8.32 -4.70 12.04
N ILE A 156 -9.08 -4.44 10.96
CA ILE A 156 -10.52 -4.13 11.04
C ILE A 156 -11.29 -5.35 11.54
N ALA A 157 -11.02 -6.52 11.00
CA ALA A 157 -11.63 -7.78 11.45
C ALA A 157 -11.29 -8.09 12.92
N GLY A 158 -10.08 -7.76 13.35
CA GLY A 158 -9.60 -7.87 14.73
C GLY A 158 -10.08 -6.74 15.67
N ASN A 159 -10.91 -5.82 15.17
CA ASN A 159 -11.44 -4.68 15.95
C ASN A 159 -10.36 -3.72 16.50
N GLU A 160 -9.24 -3.58 15.76
CA GLU A 160 -8.13 -2.69 16.10
C GLU A 160 -8.19 -1.36 15.36
N LEU A 161 -8.85 -1.35 14.20
CA LEU A 161 -8.92 -0.23 13.28
C LEU A 161 -10.33 -0.09 12.71
N ASP A 162 -10.80 1.13 12.55
CA ASP A 162 -12.02 1.46 11.83
C ASP A 162 -11.70 1.98 10.43
N LEU A 163 -12.47 1.54 9.45
CA LEU A 163 -12.52 2.15 8.12
C LEU A 163 -13.80 2.97 8.02
N VAL A 164 -13.66 4.28 7.93
CA VAL A 164 -14.80 5.20 7.76
C VAL A 164 -14.67 5.98 6.45
N MET A 165 -15.82 6.36 5.90
CA MET A 165 -15.85 7.25 4.73
C MET A 165 -15.92 8.69 5.19
N GLY A 166 -14.90 9.48 4.86
CA GLY A 166 -14.83 10.91 5.12
C GLY A 166 -15.00 11.71 3.83
N ARG A 167 -15.43 12.96 3.96
CA ARG A 167 -15.51 13.90 2.84
C ARG A 167 -14.38 14.92 2.93
N TYR A 168 -13.64 15.10 1.84
CA TYR A 168 -12.64 16.15 1.70
C TYR A 168 -12.93 16.93 0.42
N TYR A 169 -13.38 18.18 0.57
CA TYR A 169 -13.97 18.98 -0.52
C TYR A 169 -15.11 18.20 -1.22
N THR A 170 -14.96 17.88 -2.49
CA THR A 170 -15.93 17.17 -3.32
C THR A 170 -15.69 15.65 -3.35
N TYR A 171 -14.59 15.15 -2.78
CA TYR A 171 -14.20 13.76 -2.87
C TYR A 171 -14.54 12.99 -1.60
N MET A 172 -15.01 11.75 -1.77
CA MET A 172 -15.09 10.77 -0.70
C MET A 172 -13.76 10.05 -0.55
N GLN A 173 -13.25 9.95 0.67
CA GLN A 173 -11.99 9.28 0.97
C GLN A 173 -12.15 8.27 2.09
N ARG A 174 -11.36 7.20 2.03
CA ARG A 174 -11.23 6.23 3.12
C ARG A 174 -10.33 6.79 4.19
N LYS A 175 -10.76 6.68 5.44
CA LYS A 175 -10.02 7.08 6.63
C LYS A 175 -9.88 5.90 7.56
N TYR A 176 -8.70 5.78 8.13
CA TYR A 176 -8.37 4.74 9.09
C TYR A 176 -8.25 5.35 10.48
N LEU A 177 -9.12 4.92 11.40
CA LEU A 177 -9.17 5.42 12.77
C LEU A 177 -8.82 4.30 13.75
N PRO A 178 -7.94 4.53 14.74
CA PRO A 178 -7.53 3.49 15.67
C PRO A 178 -8.64 3.18 16.69
N ARG A 179 -8.79 1.92 17.06
CA ARG A 179 -9.59 1.46 18.20
C ARG A 179 -8.74 1.04 19.38
N VAL A 180 -7.48 0.76 19.14
CA VAL A 180 -6.47 0.40 20.14
C VAL A 180 -5.25 1.28 19.96
N ASN A 181 -4.48 1.45 21.02
CA ASN A 181 -3.25 2.23 20.96
C ASN A 181 -2.12 1.41 20.34
N SER A 182 -1.24 2.11 19.62
CA SER A 182 -0.01 1.53 19.14
C SER A 182 0.92 1.16 20.30
N SER A 183 1.62 0.04 20.15
CA SER A 183 2.60 -0.44 21.13
C SER A 183 3.76 -1.12 20.40
N GLY A 184 4.94 -1.20 20.98
CA GLY A 184 6.06 -1.93 20.39
C GLY A 184 6.89 -1.16 19.32
N LEU A 185 6.63 0.14 19.10
CA LEU A 185 7.54 1.04 18.43
C LEU A 185 8.55 1.61 19.43
N THR A 186 9.83 1.67 19.03
CA THR A 186 10.85 2.33 19.85
C THR A 186 10.70 3.85 19.79
N GLU A 187 11.31 4.56 20.73
CA GLU A 187 11.28 6.04 20.73
C GLU A 187 11.95 6.62 19.47
N GLU A 188 13.02 5.99 18.96
CA GLU A 188 13.66 6.39 17.71
C GLU A 188 12.70 6.25 16.52
N GLU A 189 11.98 5.14 16.43
CA GLU A 189 10.98 4.91 15.39
C GLU A 189 9.84 5.94 15.45
N LYS A 190 9.35 6.22 16.65
CA LYS A 190 8.34 7.28 16.86
C LYS A 190 8.85 8.66 16.46
N MET A 191 10.11 8.99 16.78
CA MET A 191 10.70 10.26 16.35
C MET A 191 10.76 10.40 14.83
N ILE A 192 11.08 9.32 14.11
CA ILE A 192 11.04 9.29 12.63
C ILE A 192 9.61 9.55 12.13
N ILE A 193 8.62 8.82 12.67
CA ILE A 193 7.23 8.96 12.26
C ILE A 193 6.72 10.37 12.55
N ASP A 194 6.95 10.90 13.75
CA ASP A 194 6.52 12.24 14.15
C ASP A 194 7.17 13.33 13.29
N ARG A 195 8.41 13.12 12.85
CA ARG A 195 9.09 14.03 11.93
C ARG A 195 8.42 14.02 10.56
N VAL A 196 8.10 12.85 10.00
CA VAL A 196 7.36 12.73 8.75
C VAL A 196 6.00 13.40 8.86
N ILE A 197 5.25 13.17 9.94
CA ILE A 197 3.97 13.82 10.20
C ILE A 197 4.12 15.35 10.24
N ARG A 198 5.09 15.86 10.98
CA ARG A 198 5.33 17.30 11.11
C ARG A 198 5.64 17.98 9.78
N LEU A 199 6.44 17.33 8.93
CA LEU A 199 6.90 17.89 7.65
C LEU A 199 5.87 17.69 6.53
N LEU A 200 5.17 16.58 6.53
CA LEU A 200 4.39 16.11 5.38
C LEU A 200 2.90 15.90 5.68
N GLY A 201 2.50 15.80 6.93
CA GLY A 201 1.13 15.44 7.32
C GLY A 201 0.05 16.42 6.85
N ASN A 202 0.39 17.70 6.68
CA ASN A 202 -0.54 18.73 6.18
C ASN A 202 -0.60 18.82 4.63
N LYS A 203 0.24 18.05 3.93
CA LYS A 203 0.27 18.06 2.47
C LYS A 203 -0.90 17.31 1.87
N THR A 204 -1.29 17.71 0.66
CA THR A 204 -2.28 17.01 -0.14
C THR A 204 -1.71 15.72 -0.76
N ALA A 205 -2.58 14.82 -1.21
CA ALA A 205 -2.17 13.62 -1.92
C ALA A 205 -1.33 13.94 -3.17
N THR A 206 -1.66 15.01 -3.89
CA THR A 206 -0.92 15.47 -5.08
C THR A 206 0.49 15.90 -4.70
N GLU A 207 0.63 16.81 -3.73
CA GLU A 207 1.96 17.28 -3.27
C GLU A 207 2.85 16.12 -2.80
N LEU A 208 2.28 15.16 -2.08
CA LEU A 208 3.04 13.98 -1.63
C LEU A 208 3.39 13.03 -2.78
N SER A 209 2.53 12.92 -3.79
CA SER A 209 2.84 12.17 -5.01
C SER A 209 3.99 12.82 -5.76
N ASP A 210 3.91 14.13 -6.03
CA ASP A 210 4.96 14.89 -6.71
C ASP A 210 6.29 14.81 -5.98
N LEU A 211 6.26 14.85 -4.63
CA LEU A 211 7.45 14.67 -3.81
C LEU A 211 8.04 13.26 -3.95
N SER A 212 7.21 12.22 -3.88
CA SER A 212 7.67 10.83 -4.02
C SER A 212 8.22 10.51 -5.42
N HIS A 213 7.82 11.26 -6.45
CA HIS A 213 8.33 11.11 -7.81
C HIS A 213 9.75 11.68 -8.00
N GLN A 214 10.26 12.40 -7.03
CA GLN A 214 11.60 13.02 -7.07
C GLN A 214 12.68 12.15 -6.44
N ASP A 215 12.31 11.06 -5.75
CA ASP A 215 13.29 10.19 -5.13
C ASP A 215 13.84 9.11 -6.08
N MET A 216 15.02 8.62 -5.78
CA MET A 216 15.70 7.64 -6.63
C MET A 216 15.01 6.29 -6.67
N PRO A 217 14.42 5.75 -5.59
CA PRO A 217 13.62 4.54 -5.63
C PRO A 217 12.51 4.60 -6.68
N TRP A 218 11.77 5.71 -6.73
CA TRP A 218 10.69 5.87 -7.70
C TRP A 218 11.24 6.14 -9.12
N ILE A 219 12.24 7.02 -9.28
CA ILE A 219 12.84 7.37 -10.58
C ILE A 219 13.39 6.12 -11.27
N LYS A 220 14.13 5.26 -10.55
CA LYS A 220 14.74 4.04 -11.09
C LYS A 220 13.79 2.85 -11.17
N GLY A 221 12.69 2.90 -10.45
CA GLY A 221 11.69 1.83 -10.45
C GLY A 221 11.01 1.65 -11.81
N THR A 222 10.46 0.47 -12.05
CA THR A 222 9.65 0.14 -13.22
C THR A 222 8.17 0.14 -12.83
N GLU A 223 7.30 0.73 -13.65
CA GLU A 223 5.86 0.77 -13.41
C GLU A 223 5.30 -0.63 -13.16
N GLY A 224 4.48 -0.77 -12.11
CA GLY A 224 3.89 -2.04 -11.70
C GLY A 224 4.83 -2.99 -10.96
N LYS A 225 6.11 -2.65 -10.75
CA LYS A 225 7.07 -3.47 -10.01
C LYS A 225 7.36 -2.87 -8.63
N ILE A 226 7.89 -3.71 -7.74
CA ILE A 226 8.40 -3.28 -6.44
C ILE A 226 9.60 -2.37 -6.68
N ILE A 227 9.64 -1.25 -5.96
CA ILE A 227 10.74 -0.29 -6.03
C ILE A 227 11.81 -0.67 -5.00
N ASP A 228 13.06 -0.40 -5.34
CA ASP A 228 14.22 -0.65 -4.48
C ASP A 228 14.45 0.54 -3.55
N LEU A 229 14.04 0.41 -2.29
CA LEU A 229 14.20 1.46 -1.29
C LEU A 229 15.67 1.70 -0.88
N SER A 230 16.59 0.78 -1.17
CA SER A 230 18.02 0.98 -0.87
C SER A 230 18.62 2.18 -1.62
N LEU A 231 17.98 2.57 -2.73
CA LEU A 231 18.39 3.72 -3.54
C LEU A 231 18.05 5.09 -2.91
N ILE A 232 17.38 5.14 -1.75
CA ILE A 232 16.92 6.40 -1.14
C ILE A 232 18.08 7.34 -0.84
N ASN A 233 19.23 6.84 -0.46
CA ASN A 233 20.42 7.64 -0.15
C ASN A 233 21.04 8.32 -1.38
N ASN A 234 20.65 7.92 -2.59
CA ASN A 234 21.08 8.52 -3.86
C ASN A 234 20.11 9.63 -4.33
N THR A 235 19.08 9.93 -3.55
CA THR A 235 18.11 10.97 -3.87
C THR A 235 18.76 12.37 -3.81
N PRO A 236 18.42 13.30 -4.74
CA PRO A 236 19.01 14.63 -4.78
C PRO A 236 18.88 15.42 -3.47
N ALA A 237 19.82 16.33 -3.23
CA ALA A 237 19.94 17.11 -1.99
C ALA A 237 18.67 17.88 -1.60
N ASP A 238 17.89 18.37 -2.56
CA ASP A 238 16.65 19.12 -2.30
C ASP A 238 15.60 18.25 -1.57
N TRP A 239 15.56 16.98 -1.87
CA TRP A 239 14.70 16.02 -1.15
C TRP A 239 15.19 15.81 0.29
N SER A 240 16.51 15.77 0.50
CA SER A 240 17.12 15.66 1.83
C SER A 240 16.93 16.91 2.69
N MET A 241 16.82 18.10 2.10
CA MET A 241 16.48 19.33 2.83
C MET A 241 15.05 19.30 3.38
N LEU A 242 14.09 18.79 2.61
CA LEU A 242 12.71 18.58 3.07
C LEU A 242 12.63 17.58 4.24
N MET A 243 13.59 16.67 4.32
CA MET A 243 13.71 15.66 5.38
C MET A 243 14.64 16.09 6.53
N GLY A 244 15.11 17.35 6.52
CA GLY A 244 15.86 17.94 7.63
C GLY A 244 17.33 17.54 7.71
N ARG A 245 17.91 17.02 6.65
CA ARG A 245 19.37 16.91 6.52
C ARG A 245 19.92 18.31 6.25
N SER A 246 20.39 19.00 7.28
CA SER A 246 21.33 20.09 7.09
C SER A 246 22.55 19.53 6.41
N SER A 247 22.96 20.15 5.29
CA SER A 247 24.26 19.93 4.70
C SER A 247 25.31 20.21 5.80
N ILE A 248 25.84 19.14 6.39
CA ILE A 248 27.09 19.26 7.11
C ILE A 248 28.15 19.32 6.01
N ALA A 249 28.58 20.56 5.74
CA ALA A 249 29.73 20.84 4.90
C ALA A 249 31.00 20.33 5.58
#